data_4a36c7451118246b82a0ea222535219a
#
_entry.id   4a36c7451118246b82a0ea222535219a
#
_cell.length_a   1.000
_cell.length_b   1.000
_cell.length_c   1.000
_cell.angle_alpha   90.00
_cell.angle_beta   90.00
_cell.angle_gamma   90.00
#
_symmetry.space_group_name_H-M   'P 1'
#
loop_
_entity.id
_entity.type
_entity.pdbx_description
1 polymer ?
#
loop_
_entity_poly.entity_id
_entity_poly.type
_entity_poly.pdbx_seq_one_letter_code
_entity_poly.pdbx_strand_id
1 'polypeptide(L)'
;GVGVLFVESAKSLDSIVQLIHKQDEDADLLAQQYIKTDYDVRVHVLGGKVIAAMKRPVIEGDFRSNVSQGSEPENIELTELEIEESLRAAKAVNGTWSAVDFIPSKNRDKEPPFMLEVNSSPGTEGIEDASNQNISRQVIQHFADKRNRFTTPTECGYKEVVTIKPFGEIIAKFDTGNSGMPVIHSDKYSISGRQIRWSLLGKT
;
A
#
# COMPACT_ATOMS: atom_id res chain seq x y z
N GLY A 1 8.96 -6.58 16.60
CA GLY A 1 9.39 -5.34 17.28
C GLY A 1 9.03 -5.32 18.74
N VAL A 2 9.40 -4.26 19.42
CA VAL A 2 8.97 -4.02 20.82
C VAL A 2 7.44 -3.87 20.84
N GLY A 3 6.77 -4.54 21.81
CA GLY A 3 5.31 -4.48 21.95
C GLY A 3 4.56 -5.62 21.24
N VAL A 4 5.24 -6.56 20.57
CA VAL A 4 4.60 -7.75 20.01
C VAL A 4 4.66 -8.88 21.04
N LEU A 5 3.50 -9.45 21.35
CA LEU A 5 3.35 -10.55 22.29
C LEU A 5 2.78 -11.78 21.59
N PHE A 6 3.38 -12.94 21.85
CA PHE A 6 2.82 -14.22 21.41
C PHE A 6 1.84 -14.74 22.45
N VAL A 7 0.66 -15.14 22.01
CA VAL A 7 -0.44 -15.57 22.89
C VAL A 7 -0.94 -16.93 22.42
N GLU A 8 -0.86 -17.92 23.31
CA GLU A 8 -1.19 -19.31 23.01
C GLU A 8 -2.68 -19.66 23.16
N SER A 9 -3.45 -18.83 23.84
CA SER A 9 -4.85 -19.10 24.11
C SER A 9 -5.69 -17.83 24.24
N ALA A 10 -6.99 -17.94 23.96
CA ALA A 10 -7.94 -16.87 24.18
C ALA A 10 -7.95 -16.36 25.63
N LYS A 11 -7.77 -17.27 26.61
CA LYS A 11 -7.70 -16.91 28.03
C LYS A 11 -6.45 -16.07 28.36
N SER A 12 -5.32 -16.40 27.77
CA SER A 12 -4.08 -15.62 27.94
C SER A 12 -4.22 -14.25 27.26
N LEU A 13 -4.86 -14.19 26.07
CA LEU A 13 -5.17 -12.94 25.40
C LEU A 13 -6.02 -12.02 26.27
N ASP A 14 -7.11 -12.54 26.82
CA ASP A 14 -8.01 -11.78 27.70
C ASP A 14 -7.28 -11.19 28.91
N SER A 15 -6.42 -11.98 29.54
CA SER A 15 -5.61 -11.52 30.70
C SER A 15 -4.63 -10.41 30.30
N ILE A 16 -4.00 -10.50 29.13
CA ILE A 16 -3.06 -9.49 28.62
C ILE A 16 -3.79 -8.19 28.27
N VAL A 17 -4.93 -8.30 27.60
CA VAL A 17 -5.77 -7.15 27.26
C VAL A 17 -6.20 -6.40 28.52
N GLN A 18 -6.70 -7.12 29.54
CA GLN A 18 -7.09 -6.53 30.82
C GLN A 18 -5.91 -5.84 31.52
N LEU A 19 -4.72 -6.45 31.47
CA LEU A 19 -3.53 -5.86 32.08
C LEU A 19 -3.11 -4.55 31.39
N ILE A 20 -3.14 -4.53 30.04
CA ILE A 20 -2.76 -3.34 29.25
C ILE A 20 -3.79 -2.22 29.48
N HIS A 21 -5.09 -2.52 29.38
CA HIS A 21 -6.14 -1.51 29.60
C HIS A 21 -6.21 -1.02 31.03
N LYS A 22 -5.71 -1.78 32.00
CA LYS A 22 -5.57 -1.27 33.37
C LYS A 22 -4.49 -0.20 33.51
N GLN A 23 -3.48 -0.21 32.64
CA GLN A 23 -2.40 0.79 32.60
C GLN A 23 -2.74 1.96 31.69
N ASP A 24 -3.41 1.69 30.58
CA ASP A 24 -3.84 2.66 29.55
C ASP A 24 -5.17 2.18 28.96
N GLU A 25 -6.26 2.82 29.39
CA GLU A 25 -7.63 2.46 28.95
C GLU A 25 -7.85 2.71 27.44
N ASP A 26 -7.11 3.62 26.84
CA ASP A 26 -7.21 4.03 25.44
C ASP A 26 -6.22 3.27 24.53
N ALA A 27 -5.50 2.27 25.06
CA ALA A 27 -4.53 1.51 24.28
C ALA A 27 -5.19 0.72 23.15
N ASP A 28 -4.83 1.03 21.91
CA ASP A 28 -5.24 0.27 20.74
C ASP A 28 -4.41 -1.03 20.62
N LEU A 29 -5.10 -2.16 20.50
CA LEU A 29 -4.49 -3.46 20.38
C LEU A 29 -4.90 -4.15 19.07
N LEU A 30 -3.92 -4.70 18.35
CA LEU A 30 -4.15 -5.50 17.15
C LEU A 30 -3.82 -6.95 17.44
N ALA A 31 -4.80 -7.84 17.28
CA ALA A 31 -4.59 -9.28 17.37
C ALA A 31 -4.59 -9.89 15.97
N GLN A 32 -3.54 -10.65 15.65
CA GLN A 32 -3.38 -11.32 14.37
C GLN A 32 -3.18 -12.82 14.56
N GLN A 33 -3.69 -13.62 13.63
CA GLN A 33 -3.43 -15.06 13.63
C GLN A 33 -1.93 -15.31 13.43
N TYR A 34 -1.35 -16.13 14.31
CA TYR A 34 0.01 -16.61 14.13
C TYR A 34 0.06 -17.66 13.02
N ILE A 35 0.89 -17.41 12.02
CA ILE A 35 1.16 -18.34 10.92
C ILE A 35 2.57 -18.86 11.08
N LYS A 36 2.69 -20.19 11.37
CA LYS A 36 3.99 -20.83 11.50
C LYS A 36 4.67 -20.90 10.14
N THR A 37 5.88 -20.36 10.07
CA THR A 37 6.71 -20.34 8.85
C THR A 37 8.19 -20.46 9.23
N ASP A 38 9.01 -20.92 8.29
CA ASP A 38 10.46 -20.96 8.44
C ASP A 38 11.13 -19.67 7.96
N TYR A 39 10.41 -18.86 7.16
CA TYR A 39 10.88 -17.57 6.68
C TYR A 39 9.72 -16.68 6.26
N ASP A 40 9.92 -15.39 6.25
CA ASP A 40 9.10 -14.44 5.55
C ASP A 40 9.80 -13.86 4.31
N VAL A 41 9.07 -13.14 3.48
CA VAL A 41 9.58 -12.54 2.25
C VAL A 41 9.35 -11.05 2.28
N ARG A 42 10.40 -10.30 1.95
CA ARG A 42 10.33 -8.85 1.70
C ARG A 42 10.54 -8.58 0.22
N VAL A 43 9.61 -7.85 -0.39
CA VAL A 43 9.63 -7.48 -1.81
C VAL A 43 9.70 -5.97 -1.94
N HIS A 44 10.71 -5.46 -2.62
CA HIS A 44 10.77 -4.04 -2.96
C HIS A 44 10.05 -3.76 -4.27
N VAL A 45 9.08 -2.86 -4.20
CA VAL A 45 8.30 -2.36 -5.34
C VAL A 45 8.68 -0.91 -5.60
N LEU A 46 8.98 -0.59 -6.86
CA LEU A 46 9.31 0.77 -7.31
C LEU A 46 8.61 1.08 -8.63
N GLY A 47 7.82 2.14 -8.65
CA GLY A 47 7.10 2.58 -9.85
C GLY A 47 6.20 1.49 -10.45
N GLY A 48 5.55 0.69 -9.60
CA GLY A 48 4.67 -0.41 -10.01
C GLY A 48 5.40 -1.65 -10.57
N LYS A 49 6.68 -1.83 -10.21
CA LYS A 49 7.47 -3.01 -10.59
C LYS A 49 8.19 -3.57 -9.39
N VAL A 50 8.26 -4.89 -9.29
CA VAL A 50 9.17 -5.55 -8.35
C VAL A 50 10.60 -5.33 -8.84
N ILE A 51 11.47 -4.84 -7.95
CA ILE A 51 12.88 -4.58 -8.26
C ILE A 51 13.83 -5.53 -7.54
N ALA A 52 13.44 -6.08 -6.40
CA ALA A 52 14.18 -7.09 -5.67
C ALA A 52 13.28 -7.81 -4.67
N ALA A 53 13.69 -9.01 -4.27
CA ALA A 53 13.05 -9.77 -3.21
C ALA A 53 14.10 -10.51 -2.37
N MET A 54 13.81 -10.66 -1.07
CA MET A 54 14.62 -11.45 -0.17
C MET A 54 13.75 -12.28 0.77
N LYS A 55 14.19 -13.46 1.13
CA LYS A 55 13.65 -14.21 2.27
C LYS A 55 14.47 -13.93 3.52
N ARG A 56 13.78 -13.86 4.65
CA ARG A 56 14.38 -13.65 5.97
C ARG A 56 14.05 -14.87 6.84
N PRO A 57 15.02 -15.73 7.11
CA PRO A 57 14.81 -16.91 7.94
C PRO A 57 14.33 -16.52 9.36
N VAL A 58 13.38 -17.28 9.89
CA VAL A 58 12.94 -17.16 11.29
C VAL A 58 13.96 -17.87 12.17
N ILE A 59 14.44 -17.21 13.22
CA ILE A 59 15.38 -17.80 14.16
C ILE A 59 14.62 -18.76 15.10
N GLU A 60 15.12 -19.95 15.29
CA GLU A 60 14.51 -20.95 16.17
C GLU A 60 14.40 -20.37 17.60
N GLY A 61 13.18 -20.42 18.15
CA GLY A 61 12.88 -19.88 19.49
C GLY A 61 12.42 -18.41 19.51
N ASP A 62 12.47 -17.68 18.39
CA ASP A 62 11.83 -16.37 18.26
C ASP A 62 10.71 -16.44 17.19
N PHE A 63 9.55 -15.92 17.53
CA PHE A 63 8.41 -15.82 16.59
C PHE A 63 8.52 -14.60 15.65
N ARG A 64 9.57 -13.78 15.80
CA ARG A 64 9.79 -12.53 15.06
C ARG A 64 10.87 -12.73 14.00
N SER A 65 10.56 -12.45 12.76
CA SER A 65 11.50 -12.48 11.63
C SER A 65 12.13 -11.10 11.40
N ASN A 66 13.05 -10.66 12.25
CA ASN A 66 13.75 -9.40 12.04
C ASN A 66 15.24 -9.63 11.71
N VAL A 67 15.68 -9.14 10.55
CA VAL A 67 17.11 -9.15 10.11
C VAL A 67 18.05 -8.57 11.18
N SER A 68 17.58 -7.63 11.99
CA SER A 68 18.33 -7.04 13.09
C SER A 68 18.77 -8.02 14.19
N GLN A 69 18.34 -9.28 14.14
CA GLN A 69 18.65 -10.30 15.15
C GLN A 69 19.58 -11.42 14.65
N GLY A 70 20.22 -11.26 13.49
CA GLY A 70 21.34 -12.12 13.06
C GLY A 70 21.00 -13.21 12.06
N SER A 71 19.81 -13.22 11.45
CA SER A 71 19.56 -14.05 10.27
C SER A 71 20.07 -13.33 9.02
N GLU A 72 20.92 -14.00 8.23
CA GLU A 72 21.36 -13.48 6.94
C GLU A 72 20.20 -13.58 5.93
N PRO A 73 19.79 -12.46 5.29
CA PRO A 73 18.78 -12.49 4.26
C PRO A 73 19.34 -13.17 2.99
N GLU A 74 18.48 -13.92 2.30
CA GLU A 74 18.85 -14.62 1.08
C GLU A 74 17.97 -14.16 -0.08
N ASN A 75 18.53 -14.13 -1.29
CA ASN A 75 17.73 -13.87 -2.49
C ASN A 75 16.66 -14.93 -2.69
N ILE A 76 15.51 -14.54 -3.21
CA ILE A 76 14.40 -15.46 -3.52
C ILE A 76 13.77 -15.11 -4.86
N GLU A 77 13.47 -16.15 -5.65
CA GLU A 77 12.61 -16.01 -6.82
C GLU A 77 11.15 -16.06 -6.40
N LEU A 78 10.40 -15.04 -6.84
CA LEU A 78 8.96 -14.94 -6.58
C LEU A 78 8.18 -15.70 -7.67
N THR A 79 7.05 -16.27 -7.28
CA THR A 79 6.06 -16.76 -8.24
C THR A 79 5.29 -15.60 -8.86
N GLU A 80 4.60 -15.85 -9.99
CA GLU A 80 3.75 -14.83 -10.62
C GLU A 80 2.68 -14.32 -9.67
N LEU A 81 2.09 -15.19 -8.86
CA LEU A 81 1.07 -14.85 -7.89
C LEU A 81 1.63 -13.95 -6.76
N GLU A 82 2.82 -14.24 -6.26
CA GLU A 82 3.49 -13.41 -5.24
C GLU A 82 3.87 -12.02 -5.78
N ILE A 83 4.28 -11.94 -7.05
CA ILE A 83 4.54 -10.68 -7.74
C ILE A 83 3.23 -9.87 -7.85
N GLU A 84 2.15 -10.48 -8.35
CA GLU A 84 0.85 -9.83 -8.51
C GLU A 84 0.33 -9.30 -7.17
N GLU A 85 0.34 -10.12 -6.14
CA GLU A 85 -0.14 -9.73 -4.80
C GLU A 85 0.72 -8.62 -4.18
N SER A 86 2.04 -8.66 -4.37
CA SER A 86 2.95 -7.59 -3.91
C SER A 86 2.67 -6.27 -4.61
N LEU A 87 2.46 -6.28 -5.92
CA LEU A 87 2.11 -5.08 -6.68
C LEU A 87 0.73 -4.54 -6.29
N ARG A 88 -0.23 -5.43 -6.02
CA ARG A 88 -1.57 -5.07 -5.55
C ARG A 88 -1.53 -4.43 -4.16
N ALA A 89 -0.73 -4.98 -3.25
CA ALA A 89 -0.54 -4.44 -1.90
C ALA A 89 0.12 -3.05 -1.94
N ALA A 90 1.20 -2.87 -2.70
CA ALA A 90 1.86 -1.58 -2.87
C ALA A 90 0.91 -0.53 -3.49
N LYS A 91 0.09 -0.92 -4.47
CA LYS A 91 -0.90 -0.06 -5.09
C LYS A 91 -2.00 0.35 -4.11
N ALA A 92 -2.44 -0.55 -3.24
CA ALA A 92 -3.51 -0.28 -2.26
C ALA A 92 -3.16 0.87 -1.30
N VAL A 93 -1.87 1.05 -0.99
CA VAL A 93 -1.36 2.15 -0.16
C VAL A 93 -0.80 3.31 -0.99
N ASN A 94 -1.00 3.28 -2.31
CA ASN A 94 -0.48 4.28 -3.26
C ASN A 94 1.05 4.47 -3.16
N GLY A 95 1.77 3.38 -2.89
CA GLY A 95 3.22 3.38 -2.70
C GLY A 95 3.97 3.42 -4.02
N THR A 96 4.72 4.51 -4.28
CA THR A 96 5.62 4.59 -5.43
C THR A 96 6.88 3.76 -5.21
N TRP A 97 7.44 3.81 -4.01
CA TRP A 97 8.48 2.94 -3.51
C TRP A 97 8.07 2.40 -2.14
N SER A 98 8.05 1.10 -2.01
CA SER A 98 7.64 0.44 -0.79
C SER A 98 8.26 -0.95 -0.67
N ALA A 99 8.34 -1.46 0.54
CA ALA A 99 8.55 -2.87 0.77
C ALA A 99 7.25 -3.53 1.21
N VAL A 100 6.94 -4.65 0.60
CA VAL A 100 5.82 -5.52 0.94
C VAL A 100 6.36 -6.75 1.65
N ASP A 101 5.89 -7.00 2.86
CA ASP A 101 6.28 -8.17 3.66
C ASP A 101 5.13 -9.17 3.67
N PHE A 102 5.45 -10.44 3.43
CA PHE A 102 4.47 -11.51 3.46
C PHE A 102 5.06 -12.86 3.92
N ILE A 103 4.21 -13.73 4.41
CA ILE A 103 4.51 -15.15 4.63
C ILE A 103 4.02 -15.91 3.39
N PRO A 104 4.90 -16.69 2.72
CA PRO A 104 4.48 -17.49 1.57
C PRO A 104 3.49 -18.57 1.98
N SER A 105 2.55 -18.89 1.10
CA SER A 105 1.67 -20.05 1.29
C SER A 105 2.45 -21.35 1.12
N LYS A 106 1.90 -22.45 1.59
CA LYS A 106 2.49 -23.79 1.39
C LYS A 106 2.55 -24.17 -0.10
N ASN A 107 1.63 -23.65 -0.88
CA ASN A 107 1.57 -23.89 -2.33
C ASN A 107 1.66 -22.54 -3.05
N ARG A 108 2.89 -22.03 -3.16
CA ARG A 108 3.21 -20.68 -3.66
C ARG A 108 2.62 -20.35 -5.03
N ASP A 109 2.46 -21.36 -5.91
CA ASP A 109 1.95 -21.16 -7.27
C ASP A 109 0.43 -21.10 -7.35
N LYS A 110 -0.30 -21.57 -6.32
CA LYS A 110 -1.75 -21.73 -6.36
C LYS A 110 -2.50 -20.95 -5.29
N GLU A 111 -1.83 -20.61 -4.21
CA GLU A 111 -2.43 -19.94 -3.05
C GLU A 111 -1.74 -18.60 -2.81
N PRO A 112 -2.50 -17.52 -2.59
CA PRO A 112 -1.90 -16.22 -2.33
C PRO A 112 -1.10 -16.25 -1.02
N PRO A 113 -0.04 -15.44 -0.91
CA PRO A 113 0.70 -15.27 0.33
C PRO A 113 -0.13 -14.52 1.39
N PHE A 114 0.27 -14.68 2.65
CA PHE A 114 -0.32 -13.95 3.77
C PHE A 114 0.40 -12.61 3.93
N MET A 115 -0.25 -11.52 3.52
CA MET A 115 0.30 -10.17 3.62
C MET A 115 0.43 -9.76 5.09
N LEU A 116 1.59 -9.24 5.46
CA LEU A 116 1.90 -8.75 6.80
C LEU A 116 1.81 -7.23 6.86
N GLU A 117 2.63 -6.55 6.07
CA GLU A 117 2.70 -5.09 6.07
C GLU A 117 3.20 -4.53 4.73
N VAL A 118 2.93 -3.24 4.50
CA VAL A 118 3.56 -2.45 3.45
C VAL A 118 4.28 -1.27 4.09
N ASN A 119 5.59 -1.23 3.92
CA ASN A 119 6.44 -0.19 4.48
C ASN A 119 6.77 0.88 3.42
N SER A 120 6.42 2.14 3.68
CA SER A 120 6.63 3.28 2.77
C SER A 120 8.03 3.88 2.83
N SER A 121 8.87 3.45 3.76
CA SER A 121 10.27 3.92 3.89
C SER A 121 11.17 2.76 4.26
N PRO A 122 11.33 1.78 3.34
CA PRO A 122 12.09 0.58 3.63
C PRO A 122 13.60 0.84 3.66
N GLY A 123 14.30 0.15 4.58
CA GLY A 123 15.78 0.07 4.53
C GLY A 123 16.23 -0.78 3.34
N THR A 124 17.39 -0.46 2.78
CA THR A 124 17.91 -1.12 1.57
C THR A 124 19.06 -2.09 1.84
N GLU A 125 19.72 -2.01 2.98
CA GLU A 125 20.95 -2.78 3.28
C GLU A 125 20.77 -4.29 3.07
N GLY A 126 19.87 -4.93 3.80
CA GLY A 126 19.70 -6.38 3.73
C GLY A 126 19.27 -6.90 2.36
N ILE A 127 18.46 -6.13 1.61
CA ILE A 127 18.00 -6.55 0.29
C ILE A 127 19.07 -6.27 -0.79
N GLU A 128 19.91 -5.26 -0.63
CA GLU A 128 21.06 -5.01 -1.50
C GLU A 128 22.09 -6.14 -1.37
N ASP A 129 22.37 -6.59 -0.15
CA ASP A 129 23.25 -7.72 0.12
C ASP A 129 22.68 -9.02 -0.45
N ALA A 130 21.41 -9.32 -0.19
CA ALA A 130 20.76 -10.55 -0.65
C ALA A 130 20.64 -10.63 -2.18
N SER A 131 20.31 -9.51 -2.84
CA SER A 131 20.07 -9.47 -4.29
C SER A 131 21.31 -9.14 -5.11
N ASN A 132 22.38 -8.69 -4.49
CA ASN A 132 23.57 -8.13 -5.13
C ASN A 132 23.22 -7.00 -6.12
N GLN A 133 22.26 -6.16 -5.76
CA GLN A 133 21.78 -5.03 -6.54
C GLN A 133 21.88 -3.74 -5.76
N ASN A 134 22.20 -2.63 -6.41
CA ASN A 134 22.16 -1.31 -5.77
C ASN A 134 20.73 -0.74 -5.87
N ILE A 135 19.91 -1.04 -4.89
CA ILE A 135 18.50 -0.62 -4.79
C ILE A 135 18.42 0.90 -4.56
N SER A 136 19.25 1.43 -3.70
CA SER A 136 19.33 2.87 -3.42
C SER A 136 19.56 3.67 -4.69
N ARG A 137 20.43 3.21 -5.57
CA ARG A 137 20.69 3.84 -6.88
C ARG A 137 19.46 3.79 -7.78
N GLN A 138 18.78 2.65 -7.85
CA GLN A 138 17.55 2.50 -8.66
C GLN A 138 16.48 3.47 -8.21
N VAL A 139 16.27 3.60 -6.90
CA VAL A 139 15.31 4.54 -6.30
C VAL A 139 15.65 5.98 -6.65
N ILE A 140 16.91 6.40 -6.46
CA ILE A 140 17.35 7.75 -6.80
C ILE A 140 17.16 8.04 -8.29
N GLN A 141 17.53 7.11 -9.16
CA GLN A 141 17.35 7.26 -10.62
C GLN A 141 15.88 7.37 -11.00
N HIS A 142 15.00 6.57 -10.36
CA HIS A 142 13.56 6.65 -10.61
C HIS A 142 13.01 8.04 -10.30
N PHE A 143 13.31 8.60 -9.13
CA PHE A 143 12.82 9.92 -8.73
C PHE A 143 13.58 11.09 -9.36
N ALA A 144 14.78 10.88 -9.88
CA ALA A 144 15.48 11.88 -10.69
C ALA A 144 14.78 12.14 -12.04
N ASP A 145 14.11 11.14 -12.60
CA ASP A 145 13.31 11.30 -13.80
C ASP A 145 12.05 12.12 -13.49
N LYS A 146 11.92 13.28 -14.14
CA LYS A 146 10.78 14.18 -13.95
C LYS A 146 9.43 13.53 -14.27
N ARG A 147 9.40 12.52 -15.12
CA ARG A 147 8.18 11.78 -15.49
C ARG A 147 7.62 10.94 -14.35
N ASN A 148 8.48 10.53 -13.42
CA ASN A 148 8.12 9.72 -12.26
C ASN A 148 7.89 10.55 -11.00
N ARG A 149 8.06 11.87 -11.08
CA ARG A 149 7.85 12.75 -9.93
C ARG A 149 6.37 12.79 -9.58
N PHE A 150 6.12 12.69 -8.31
CA PHE A 150 4.81 12.96 -7.75
C PHE A 150 4.40 14.40 -8.13
N THR A 151 3.32 14.55 -8.87
CA THR A 151 2.60 15.81 -8.87
C THR A 151 1.85 15.87 -7.56
N THR A 152 2.14 16.86 -6.73
CA THR A 152 1.39 17.09 -5.50
C THR A 152 -0.10 17.05 -5.86
N PRO A 153 -0.92 16.20 -5.24
CA PRO A 153 -2.35 16.24 -5.48
C PRO A 153 -2.83 17.66 -5.28
N THR A 154 -3.64 18.16 -6.21
CA THR A 154 -4.26 19.47 -6.02
C THR A 154 -5.19 19.34 -4.81
N GLU A 155 -4.83 19.97 -3.70
CA GLU A 155 -5.72 20.05 -2.56
C GLU A 155 -6.90 20.94 -2.94
N CYS A 156 -8.09 20.43 -2.77
CA CYS A 156 -9.31 21.18 -3.01
C CYS A 156 -10.29 20.96 -1.85
N GLY A 157 -11.07 21.98 -1.55
CA GLY A 157 -12.15 21.88 -0.59
C GLY A 157 -13.33 21.07 -1.16
N TYR A 158 -14.31 20.79 -0.31
CA TYR A 158 -15.54 20.12 -0.71
C TYR A 158 -16.30 20.87 -1.81
N LYS A 159 -16.18 22.21 -1.83
CA LYS A 159 -16.71 23.10 -2.89
C LYS A 159 -15.66 24.10 -3.27
N GLU A 160 -15.41 24.23 -4.56
CA GLU A 160 -14.45 25.18 -5.12
C GLU A 160 -15.04 25.91 -6.31
N VAL A 161 -14.55 27.13 -6.55
CA VAL A 161 -14.84 27.84 -7.78
C VAL A 161 -13.94 27.31 -8.89
N VAL A 162 -14.52 26.74 -9.91
CA VAL A 162 -13.78 26.23 -11.08
C VAL A 162 -14.22 26.95 -12.36
N THR A 163 -13.29 27.14 -13.27
CA THR A 163 -13.59 27.75 -14.59
C THR A 163 -13.81 26.66 -15.63
N ILE A 164 -14.99 26.62 -16.22
CA ILE A 164 -15.31 25.72 -17.33
C ILE A 164 -15.43 26.55 -18.62
N LYS A 165 -14.50 26.35 -19.55
CA LYS A 165 -14.56 27.00 -20.87
C LYS A 165 -15.64 26.34 -21.74
N PRO A 166 -16.47 27.11 -22.45
CA PRO A 166 -16.56 28.57 -22.54
C PRO A 166 -17.51 29.20 -21.48
N PHE A 167 -18.03 28.44 -20.50
CA PHE A 167 -19.14 28.87 -19.66
C PHE A 167 -18.72 29.86 -18.54
N GLY A 168 -17.47 29.85 -18.10
CA GLY A 168 -16.97 30.68 -17.04
C GLY A 168 -16.87 29.98 -15.69
N GLU A 169 -16.98 30.72 -14.59
CA GLU A 169 -16.84 30.23 -13.24
C GLU A 169 -18.12 29.58 -12.73
N ILE A 170 -17.99 28.43 -12.13
CA ILE A 170 -19.05 27.70 -11.43
C ILE A 170 -18.53 27.16 -10.10
N ILE A 171 -19.44 26.87 -9.18
CA ILE A 171 -19.10 26.16 -7.94
C ILE A 171 -19.17 24.67 -8.23
N ALA A 172 -18.02 23.99 -8.17
CA ALA A 172 -17.91 22.54 -8.28
C ALA A 172 -17.94 21.91 -6.90
N LYS A 173 -18.71 20.82 -6.76
CA LYS A 173 -18.66 19.94 -5.60
C LYS A 173 -17.75 18.76 -5.94
N PHE A 174 -16.73 18.54 -5.11
CA PHE A 174 -15.84 17.39 -5.25
C PHE A 174 -16.39 16.22 -4.42
N ASP A 175 -16.62 15.09 -5.10
CA ASP A 175 -17.14 13.88 -4.48
C ASP A 175 -16.08 12.78 -4.54
N THR A 176 -15.51 12.44 -3.39
CA THR A 176 -14.46 11.41 -3.27
C THR A 176 -15.00 9.98 -3.48
N GLY A 177 -16.31 9.78 -3.42
CA GLY A 177 -16.96 8.50 -3.71
C GLY A 177 -17.19 8.25 -5.21
N ASN A 178 -16.99 9.26 -6.07
CA ASN A 178 -17.19 9.12 -7.50
C ASN A 178 -15.86 8.85 -8.22
N SER A 179 -15.64 7.61 -8.62
CA SER A 179 -14.48 7.19 -9.42
C SER A 179 -14.68 7.34 -10.93
N GLY A 180 -15.85 7.83 -11.35
CA GLY A 180 -16.23 7.98 -12.75
C GLY A 180 -15.86 9.33 -13.35
N MET A 181 -16.47 9.63 -14.51
CA MET A 181 -16.33 10.93 -15.16
C MET A 181 -17.03 12.03 -14.36
N PRO A 182 -16.53 13.29 -14.43
CA PRO A 182 -17.20 14.41 -13.80
C PRO A 182 -18.63 14.55 -14.33
N VAL A 183 -19.55 14.83 -13.43
CA VAL A 183 -20.98 15.03 -13.76
C VAL A 183 -21.28 16.52 -13.68
N ILE A 184 -21.91 17.05 -14.73
CA ILE A 184 -22.36 18.43 -14.80
C ILE A 184 -23.89 18.42 -14.78
N HIS A 185 -24.49 19.10 -13.82
CA HIS A 185 -25.92 19.37 -13.81
C HIS A 185 -26.25 20.47 -14.83
N SER A 186 -27.05 20.13 -15.82
CA SER A 186 -27.53 21.06 -16.83
C SER A 186 -28.91 21.59 -16.46
N ASP A 187 -29.13 22.89 -16.64
CA ASP A 187 -30.46 23.50 -16.44
C ASP A 187 -31.47 22.99 -17.45
N LYS A 188 -31.02 22.83 -18.71
CA LYS A 188 -31.82 22.27 -19.79
C LYS A 188 -30.93 21.52 -20.77
N TYR A 189 -31.43 20.44 -21.32
CA TYR A 189 -30.76 19.74 -22.40
C TYR A 189 -31.73 19.26 -23.47
N SER A 190 -31.23 19.07 -24.68
CA SER A 190 -31.94 18.42 -25.80
C SER A 190 -30.98 17.50 -26.55
N ILE A 191 -31.50 16.40 -27.04
CA ILE A 191 -30.75 15.41 -27.82
C ILE A 191 -31.32 15.35 -29.22
N SER A 192 -30.45 15.50 -30.21
CA SER A 192 -30.80 15.38 -31.63
C SER A 192 -29.77 14.50 -32.34
N GLY A 193 -30.13 13.24 -32.61
CA GLY A 193 -29.23 12.23 -33.12
C GLY A 193 -28.04 11.98 -32.21
N ARG A 194 -26.81 12.24 -32.66
CA ARG A 194 -25.57 12.11 -31.86
C ARG A 194 -25.13 13.41 -31.18
N GLN A 195 -25.92 14.48 -31.29
CA GLN A 195 -25.60 15.78 -30.70
C GLN A 195 -26.44 16.00 -29.46
N ILE A 196 -25.80 16.47 -28.41
CA ILE A 196 -26.41 16.94 -27.18
C ILE A 196 -26.21 18.43 -27.08
N ARG A 197 -27.31 19.16 -26.97
CA ARG A 197 -27.28 20.61 -26.72
C ARG A 197 -27.77 20.79 -25.26
N TRP A 198 -27.00 21.51 -24.48
CA TRP A 198 -27.28 21.71 -23.06
C TRP A 198 -26.93 23.13 -22.64
N SER A 199 -27.53 23.61 -21.54
CA SER A 199 -27.24 24.93 -20.99
C SER A 199 -26.77 24.79 -19.51
N LEU A 200 -25.81 25.64 -19.16
CA LEU A 200 -25.31 25.80 -17.81
C LEU A 200 -25.34 27.28 -17.46
N LEU A 201 -25.94 27.63 -16.35
CA LEU A 201 -26.10 29.02 -15.92
C LEU A 201 -26.74 29.92 -17.00
N GLY A 202 -27.71 29.37 -17.71
CA GLY A 202 -28.42 30.11 -18.79
C GLY A 202 -27.62 30.32 -20.06
N LYS A 203 -26.39 29.77 -20.20
CA LYS A 203 -25.57 29.77 -21.42
C LYS A 203 -25.67 28.41 -22.10
N THR A 204 -25.77 28.42 -23.43
CA THR A 204 -25.86 27.22 -24.30
C THR A 204 -24.59 27.02 -25.09
#